data_d48c0156c97e61335817f995f6f8dba4
#
_entry.id   d48c0156c97e61335817f995f6f8dba4
#
_cell.length_a   1.000
_cell.length_b   1.000
_cell.length_c   1.000
_cell.angle_alpha   90.00
_cell.angle_beta   90.00
_cell.angle_gamma   90.00
#
_symmetry.space_group_name_H-M   'P 1'
#
loop_
_entity.id
_entity.type
_entity.pdbx_description
1 polymer ?
#
loop_
_entity_poly.entity_id
_entity_poly.type
_entity_poly.pdbx_seq_one_letter_code
_entity_poly.pdbx_strand_id
1 'polypeptide(L)'
;MFSVLVEAVLFALSGVISIGSISIVIILLLSQRGWRNGLGYAVGYTSAYVLIGILAVTLGNQIVEINPGGASVQQPILFLVLGVLLIMLALRNLKKPIQEINTNQKFVSFLDTITPIKAFGFGSIISVVNFKNLTLLLSAISIVIISNLSIIEKILITIPVVLVFCLSVIIPVFIYISFPSRSKNILSSFKDFLMKHNRPIGIWLPIIFGFLLTVKGLSDLL
;
A
#
# COMPACT_ATOMS: atom_id res chain seq x y z
N MET A 1 -12.64 15.47 11.86
CA MET A 1 -11.59 14.47 12.12
C MET A 1 -12.07 13.04 11.85
N PHE A 2 -13.11 12.54 12.52
CA PHE A 2 -13.56 11.14 12.36
C PHE A 2 -14.01 10.80 10.92
N SER A 3 -14.79 11.64 10.25
CA SER A 3 -15.22 11.42 8.85
C SER A 3 -14.04 11.31 7.89
N VAL A 4 -13.06 12.20 8.02
CA VAL A 4 -11.82 12.18 7.21
C VAL A 4 -11.03 10.90 7.44
N LEU A 5 -10.91 10.44 8.70
CA LEU A 5 -10.26 9.18 9.03
C LEU A 5 -10.96 8.00 8.35
N VAL A 6 -12.30 7.92 8.48
CA VAL A 6 -13.08 6.81 7.87
C VAL A 6 -12.90 6.80 6.36
N GLU A 7 -13.01 7.93 5.70
CA GLU A 7 -12.86 8.03 4.26
C GLU A 7 -11.44 7.65 3.81
N ALA A 8 -10.40 8.18 4.45
CA ALA A 8 -9.03 7.85 4.13
C ALA A 8 -8.72 6.35 4.37
N VAL A 9 -9.27 5.76 5.45
CA VAL A 9 -9.13 4.33 5.76
C VAL A 9 -9.81 3.47 4.69
N LEU A 10 -11.00 3.85 4.19
CA LEU A 10 -11.67 3.11 3.12
C LEU A 10 -10.77 3.04 1.86
N PHE A 11 -10.12 4.14 1.49
CA PHE A 11 -9.14 4.11 0.39
C PHE A 11 -7.87 3.34 0.76
N ALA A 12 -7.39 3.41 2.00
CA ALA A 12 -6.24 2.66 2.46
C ALA A 12 -6.45 1.13 2.42
N LEU A 13 -7.70 0.64 2.53
CA LEU A 13 -8.03 -0.78 2.36
C LEU A 13 -7.62 -1.33 0.98
N SER A 14 -7.49 -0.47 -0.03
CA SER A 14 -6.95 -0.86 -1.34
C SER A 14 -5.53 -1.45 -1.27
N GLY A 15 -4.73 -1.02 -0.28
CA GLY A 15 -3.38 -1.53 -0.05
C GLY A 15 -3.31 -2.90 0.61
N VAL A 16 -4.39 -3.31 1.30
CA VAL A 16 -4.42 -4.59 2.05
C VAL A 16 -4.20 -5.80 1.12
N ILE A 17 -4.62 -5.69 -0.15
CA ILE A 17 -4.43 -6.77 -1.14
C ILE A 17 -3.25 -6.44 -2.05
N SER A 18 -2.05 -6.37 -1.47
CA SER A 18 -0.80 -6.23 -2.23
C SER A 18 -0.11 -7.58 -2.38
N ILE A 19 -0.46 -8.32 -3.44
CA ILE A 19 -0.02 -9.71 -3.65
C ILE A 19 1.51 -9.82 -3.63
N GLY A 20 2.23 -8.90 -4.28
CA GLY A 20 3.69 -8.90 -4.29
C GLY A 20 4.29 -8.76 -2.89
N SER A 21 3.81 -7.79 -2.11
CA SER A 21 4.31 -7.54 -0.75
C SER A 21 3.94 -8.68 0.20
N ILE A 22 2.72 -9.23 0.08
CA ILE A 22 2.28 -10.40 0.85
C ILE A 22 3.15 -11.62 0.53
N SER A 23 3.39 -11.90 -0.75
CA SER A 23 4.22 -13.04 -1.17
C SER A 23 5.64 -12.93 -0.63
N ILE A 24 6.25 -11.75 -0.69
CA ILE A 24 7.60 -11.51 -0.16
C ILE A 24 7.65 -11.74 1.35
N VAL A 25 6.73 -11.15 2.12
CA VAL A 25 6.72 -11.32 3.58
C VAL A 25 6.50 -12.78 3.97
N ILE A 26 5.64 -13.53 3.25
CA ILE A 26 5.42 -14.94 3.51
C ILE A 26 6.69 -15.75 3.22
N ILE A 27 7.38 -15.51 2.10
CA ILE A 27 8.64 -16.18 1.78
C ILE A 27 9.68 -15.90 2.88
N LEU A 28 9.79 -14.65 3.34
CA LEU A 28 10.68 -14.28 4.43
C LEU A 28 10.33 -14.97 5.76
N LEU A 29 9.02 -15.10 6.07
CA LEU A 29 8.55 -15.82 7.27
C LEU A 29 8.84 -17.33 7.20
N LEU A 30 8.85 -17.90 6.00
CA LEU A 30 9.16 -19.32 5.77
C LEU A 30 10.68 -19.58 5.63
N SER A 31 11.52 -18.53 5.58
CA SER A 31 12.98 -18.64 5.48
C SER A 31 13.63 -19.13 6.77
N GLN A 32 14.95 -19.43 6.73
CA GLN A 32 15.70 -19.94 7.88
C GLN A 32 15.59 -19.08 9.14
N ARG A 33 15.54 -17.75 8.99
CA ARG A 33 15.41 -16.80 10.12
C ARG A 33 13.96 -16.39 10.40
N GLY A 34 13.00 -16.95 9.68
CA GLY A 34 11.57 -16.91 9.90
C GLY A 34 11.02 -15.55 10.33
N TRP A 35 10.46 -15.49 11.54
CA TRP A 35 9.79 -14.31 12.06
C TRP A 35 10.67 -13.05 12.10
N ARG A 36 11.99 -13.19 12.32
CA ARG A 36 12.91 -12.03 12.38
C ARG A 36 13.04 -11.33 11.04
N ASN A 37 13.10 -12.10 9.95
CA ASN A 37 13.16 -11.54 8.60
C ASN A 37 11.80 -10.97 8.18
N GLY A 38 10.71 -11.68 8.48
CA GLY A 38 9.35 -11.20 8.21
C GLY A 38 9.03 -9.90 8.96
N LEU A 39 9.39 -9.84 10.26
CA LEU A 39 9.23 -8.64 11.06
C LEU A 39 10.10 -7.49 10.55
N GLY A 40 11.38 -7.75 10.26
CA GLY A 40 12.27 -6.74 9.67
C GLY A 40 11.69 -6.13 8.41
N TYR A 41 11.22 -6.97 7.48
CA TYR A 41 10.57 -6.51 6.25
C TYR A 41 9.29 -5.69 6.52
N ALA A 42 8.41 -6.17 7.39
CA ALA A 42 7.15 -5.47 7.70
C ALA A 42 7.41 -4.11 8.36
N VAL A 43 8.36 -4.03 9.29
CA VAL A 43 8.74 -2.77 9.93
C VAL A 43 9.36 -1.81 8.91
N GLY A 44 10.29 -2.28 8.05
CA GLY A 44 10.89 -1.45 7.01
C GLY A 44 9.87 -0.92 6.01
N TYR A 45 8.96 -1.79 5.56
CA TYR A 45 7.87 -1.44 4.65
C TYR A 45 6.92 -0.41 5.26
N THR A 46 6.48 -0.62 6.50
CA THR A 46 5.54 0.25 7.20
C THR A 46 6.18 1.59 7.55
N SER A 47 7.41 1.60 8.08
CA SER A 47 8.11 2.84 8.44
C SER A 47 8.38 3.72 7.23
N ALA A 48 8.73 3.14 6.07
CA ALA A 48 8.91 3.91 4.85
C ALA A 48 7.59 4.55 4.39
N TYR A 49 6.47 3.83 4.44
CA TYR A 49 5.18 4.43 4.10
C TYR A 49 4.69 5.47 5.12
N VAL A 50 5.00 5.31 6.41
CA VAL A 50 4.74 6.35 7.42
C VAL A 50 5.53 7.62 7.09
N LEU A 51 6.82 7.49 6.78
CA LEU A 51 7.66 8.63 6.37
C LEU A 51 7.13 9.31 5.11
N ILE A 52 6.79 8.53 4.07
CA ILE A 52 6.20 9.05 2.83
C ILE A 52 4.88 9.78 3.13
N GLY A 53 4.03 9.19 3.97
CA GLY A 53 2.76 9.77 4.35
C GLY A 53 2.91 11.09 5.08
N ILE A 54 3.79 11.16 6.07
CA ILE A 54 4.09 12.40 6.81
C ILE A 54 4.67 13.45 5.87
N LEU A 55 5.62 13.09 5.01
CA LEU A 55 6.19 14.01 4.02
C LEU A 55 5.12 14.52 3.05
N ALA A 56 4.24 13.65 2.55
CA ALA A 56 3.17 14.04 1.66
C ALA A 56 2.19 15.02 2.33
N VAL A 57 1.83 14.77 3.59
CA VAL A 57 0.96 15.68 4.36
C VAL A 57 1.64 17.01 4.62
N THR A 58 2.90 17.03 5.03
CA THR A 58 3.60 18.28 5.35
C THR A 58 3.82 19.15 4.10
N LEU A 59 4.27 18.55 3.00
CA LEU A 59 4.46 19.25 1.74
C LEU A 59 3.13 19.67 1.11
N GLY A 60 2.14 18.78 1.13
CA GLY A 60 0.80 19.07 0.61
C GLY A 60 0.10 20.18 1.39
N ASN A 61 0.23 20.21 2.70
CA ASN A 61 -0.33 21.29 3.52
C ASN A 61 0.28 22.66 3.17
N GLN A 62 1.58 22.75 2.95
CA GLN A 62 2.23 23.98 2.49
C GLN A 62 1.67 24.49 1.16
N ILE A 63 1.42 23.58 0.21
CA ILE A 63 0.85 23.93 -1.10
C ILE A 63 -0.57 24.49 -0.95
N VAL A 64 -1.37 23.89 -0.08
CA VAL A 64 -2.76 24.32 0.21
C VAL A 64 -2.74 25.69 0.92
N GLU A 65 -1.84 25.95 1.85
CA GLU A 65 -1.72 27.24 2.56
C GLU A 65 -1.26 28.38 1.64
N ILE A 66 -0.37 28.13 0.68
CA ILE A 66 0.11 29.13 -0.29
C ILE A 66 -1.03 29.55 -1.26
N ASN A 67 -1.97 28.65 -1.56
CA ASN A 67 -3.07 28.89 -2.47
C ASN A 67 -4.45 28.54 -1.85
N PRO A 68 -4.95 29.32 -0.88
CA PRO A 68 -6.20 28.99 -0.20
C PRO A 68 -7.44 28.93 -1.14
N GLY A 69 -7.43 29.74 -2.20
CA GLY A 69 -8.48 29.73 -3.24
C GLY A 69 -8.30 28.62 -4.30
N GLY A 70 -7.11 28.07 -4.41
CA GLY A 70 -6.80 26.98 -5.34
C GLY A 70 -7.22 25.60 -4.84
N ALA A 71 -7.38 25.44 -3.53
CA ALA A 71 -7.72 24.14 -2.92
C ALA A 71 -9.07 23.59 -3.44
N SER A 72 -10.04 24.46 -3.72
CA SER A 72 -11.35 24.08 -4.24
C SER A 72 -11.32 23.45 -5.64
N VAL A 73 -10.35 23.82 -6.48
CA VAL A 73 -10.19 23.27 -7.85
C VAL A 73 -9.08 22.23 -7.92
N GLN A 74 -8.02 22.38 -7.12
CA GLN A 74 -6.88 21.47 -7.13
C GLN A 74 -7.23 20.07 -6.61
N GLN A 75 -8.13 20.00 -5.63
CA GLN A 75 -8.58 18.74 -5.04
C GLN A 75 -9.30 17.84 -6.04
N PRO A 76 -10.36 18.28 -6.74
CA PRO A 76 -11.03 17.47 -7.74
C PRO A 76 -10.07 17.02 -8.85
N ILE A 77 -9.18 17.91 -9.30
CA ILE A 77 -8.18 17.60 -10.33
C ILE A 77 -7.22 16.50 -9.84
N LEU A 78 -6.78 16.57 -8.58
CA LEU A 78 -5.90 15.55 -8.00
C LEU A 78 -6.60 14.19 -7.98
N PHE A 79 -7.86 14.11 -7.56
CA PHE A 79 -8.64 12.87 -7.58
C PHE A 79 -8.82 12.33 -8.99
N LEU A 80 -9.11 13.20 -9.97
CA LEU A 80 -9.20 12.80 -11.37
C LEU A 80 -7.87 12.23 -11.89
N VAL A 81 -6.78 12.92 -11.66
CA VAL A 81 -5.44 12.47 -12.09
C VAL A 81 -5.07 11.13 -11.47
N LEU A 82 -5.25 10.98 -10.15
CA LEU A 82 -4.96 9.72 -9.45
C LEU A 82 -5.91 8.60 -9.89
N GLY A 83 -7.20 8.90 -10.09
CA GLY A 83 -8.19 7.94 -10.56
C GLY A 83 -7.88 7.43 -11.97
N VAL A 84 -7.61 8.33 -12.91
CA VAL A 84 -7.20 7.98 -14.28
C VAL A 84 -5.89 7.21 -14.28
N LEU A 85 -4.91 7.60 -13.45
CA LEU A 85 -3.64 6.89 -13.34
C LEU A 85 -3.85 5.45 -12.87
N LEU A 86 -4.71 5.20 -11.87
CA LEU A 86 -5.02 3.86 -11.39
C LEU A 86 -5.70 3.02 -12.46
N ILE A 87 -6.67 3.58 -13.21
CA ILE A 87 -7.34 2.90 -14.32
C ILE A 87 -6.32 2.56 -15.41
N MET A 88 -5.45 3.49 -15.78
CA MET A 88 -4.37 3.23 -16.77
C MET A 88 -3.44 2.11 -16.32
N LEU A 89 -3.04 2.08 -15.05
CA LEU A 89 -2.19 1.01 -14.49
C LEU A 89 -2.91 -0.34 -14.54
N ALA A 90 -4.22 -0.38 -14.27
CA ALA A 90 -5.03 -1.58 -14.38
C ALA A 90 -5.15 -2.08 -15.83
N LEU A 91 -5.45 -1.19 -16.78
CA LEU A 91 -5.53 -1.50 -18.20
C LEU A 91 -4.18 -2.00 -18.76
N ARG A 92 -3.09 -1.43 -18.28
CA ARG A 92 -1.74 -1.90 -18.63
C ARG A 92 -1.49 -3.33 -18.14
N ASN A 93 -2.04 -3.70 -16.98
CA ASN A 93 -1.96 -5.06 -16.46
C ASN A 93 -2.82 -6.06 -17.26
N LEU A 94 -3.91 -5.61 -17.90
CA LEU A 94 -4.69 -6.44 -18.83
C LEU A 94 -3.87 -6.92 -20.03
N LYS A 95 -2.99 -6.07 -20.54
CA LYS A 95 -2.15 -6.34 -21.73
C LYS A 95 -0.91 -7.17 -21.41
N LYS A 96 -0.53 -7.32 -20.14
CA LYS A 96 0.62 -8.14 -19.76
C LYS A 96 0.26 -9.62 -19.89
N PRO A 97 1.14 -10.45 -20.47
CA PRO A 97 0.98 -11.90 -20.42
C PRO A 97 0.92 -12.33 -18.95
N ILE A 98 0.27 -13.48 -18.71
CA ILE A 98 0.26 -14.08 -17.37
C ILE A 98 1.73 -14.35 -17.02
N GLN A 99 2.34 -13.42 -16.30
CA GLN A 99 3.58 -13.74 -15.65
C GLN A 99 3.21 -14.69 -14.52
N GLU A 100 3.43 -15.98 -14.74
CA GLU A 100 3.77 -16.84 -13.61
C GLU A 100 4.83 -16.06 -12.85
N ILE A 101 4.59 -15.83 -11.55
CA ILE A 101 5.67 -15.33 -10.69
C ILE A 101 6.65 -16.49 -10.68
N ASN A 102 7.48 -16.56 -11.75
CA ASN A 102 8.68 -17.36 -11.75
C ASN A 102 9.50 -16.76 -10.62
N THR A 103 9.26 -17.30 -9.45
CA THR A 103 10.06 -17.00 -8.27
C THR A 103 11.43 -17.58 -8.62
N ASN A 104 12.23 -16.74 -9.28
CA ASN A 104 13.54 -17.11 -9.77
C ASN A 104 14.24 -17.79 -8.59
N GLN A 105 14.71 -19.03 -8.74
CA GLN A 105 15.33 -19.78 -7.65
C GLN A 105 16.42 -18.95 -6.96
N LYS A 106 17.11 -18.09 -7.72
CA LYS A 106 18.08 -17.11 -7.21
C LYS A 106 17.43 -16.07 -6.27
N PHE A 107 16.21 -15.62 -6.56
CA PHE A 107 15.50 -14.67 -5.70
C PHE A 107 15.02 -15.33 -4.40
N VAL A 108 14.53 -16.56 -4.48
CA VAL A 108 14.15 -17.33 -3.28
C VAL A 108 15.38 -17.61 -2.42
N SER A 109 16.49 -18.09 -3.01
CA SER A 109 17.72 -18.35 -2.27
C SER A 109 18.32 -17.08 -1.64
N PHE A 110 18.19 -15.92 -2.30
CA PHE A 110 18.55 -14.63 -1.71
C PHE A 110 17.69 -14.31 -0.48
N LEU A 111 16.36 -14.50 -0.57
CA LEU A 111 15.46 -14.27 0.56
C LEU A 111 15.68 -15.25 1.72
N ASP A 112 16.10 -16.47 1.44
CA ASP A 112 16.43 -17.48 2.47
C ASP A 112 17.67 -17.11 3.28
N THR A 113 18.64 -16.45 2.67
CA THR A 113 19.91 -16.06 3.30
C THR A 113 19.92 -14.64 3.87
N ILE A 114 18.87 -13.85 3.62
CA ILE A 114 18.80 -12.45 4.05
C ILE A 114 18.82 -12.32 5.57
N THR A 115 19.47 -11.26 6.07
CA THR A 115 19.46 -10.92 7.49
C THR A 115 18.29 -9.99 7.82
N PRO A 116 17.83 -9.90 9.08
CA PRO A 116 16.72 -9.02 9.47
C PRO A 116 16.94 -7.56 9.10
N ILE A 117 18.17 -7.05 9.22
CA ILE A 117 18.52 -5.67 8.83
C ILE A 117 18.42 -5.48 7.31
N LYS A 118 18.89 -6.45 6.53
CA LYS A 118 18.72 -6.41 5.08
C LYS A 118 17.25 -6.56 4.66
N ALA A 119 16.48 -7.36 5.40
CA ALA A 119 15.05 -7.50 5.18
C ALA A 119 14.29 -6.17 5.46
N PHE A 120 14.70 -5.43 6.50
CA PHE A 120 14.18 -4.09 6.77
C PHE A 120 14.48 -3.13 5.59
N GLY A 121 15.73 -3.02 5.17
CA GLY A 121 16.10 -2.18 4.01
C GLY A 121 15.37 -2.59 2.74
N PHE A 122 15.22 -3.91 2.50
CA PHE A 122 14.47 -4.42 1.36
C PHE A 122 12.98 -4.05 1.41
N GLY A 123 12.34 -4.14 2.58
CA GLY A 123 10.97 -3.69 2.79
C GLY A 123 10.81 -2.20 2.49
N SER A 124 11.74 -1.38 2.97
CA SER A 124 11.75 0.06 2.71
C SER A 124 11.90 0.39 1.22
N ILE A 125 12.79 -0.31 0.51
CA ILE A 125 12.98 -0.11 -0.94
C ILE A 125 11.73 -0.54 -1.72
N ILE A 126 11.17 -1.70 -1.40
CA ILE A 126 9.98 -2.23 -2.09
C ILE A 126 8.78 -1.29 -1.94
N SER A 127 8.61 -0.63 -0.79
CA SER A 127 7.53 0.34 -0.58
C SER A 127 7.63 1.52 -1.56
N VAL A 128 8.82 1.99 -1.85
CA VAL A 128 9.06 3.12 -2.77
C VAL A 128 8.96 2.69 -4.24
N VAL A 129 9.53 1.53 -4.58
CA VAL A 129 9.59 1.04 -5.98
C VAL A 129 8.22 0.54 -6.47
N ASN A 130 7.33 0.15 -5.56
CA ASN A 130 6.00 -0.32 -5.92
C ASN A 130 5.05 0.86 -6.23
N PHE A 131 5.20 1.46 -7.40
CA PHE A 131 4.42 2.63 -7.84
C PHE A 131 2.91 2.45 -7.73
N LYS A 132 2.39 1.24 -7.96
CA LYS A 132 0.95 0.98 -7.80
C LYS A 132 0.51 1.22 -6.35
N ASN A 133 1.22 0.64 -5.40
CA ASN A 133 0.89 0.80 -3.99
C ASN A 133 1.15 2.24 -3.51
N LEU A 134 2.22 2.87 -3.99
CA LEU A 134 2.51 4.27 -3.69
C LEU A 134 1.36 5.19 -4.16
N THR A 135 0.86 4.99 -5.38
CA THR A 135 -0.29 5.75 -5.90
C THR A 135 -1.55 5.54 -5.05
N LEU A 136 -1.84 4.29 -4.66
CA LEU A 136 -2.98 3.98 -3.80
C LEU A 136 -2.86 4.64 -2.42
N LEU A 137 -1.66 4.63 -1.82
CA LEU A 137 -1.42 5.31 -0.56
C LEU A 137 -1.59 6.83 -0.68
N LEU A 138 -0.99 7.44 -1.70
CA LEU A 138 -1.11 8.88 -1.93
C LEU A 138 -2.55 9.30 -2.19
N SER A 139 -3.35 8.43 -2.83
CA SER A 139 -4.81 8.65 -2.98
C SER A 139 -5.53 8.68 -1.64
N ALA A 140 -5.21 7.79 -0.71
CA ALA A 140 -5.78 7.80 0.63
C ALA A 140 -5.32 9.03 1.44
N ILE A 141 -4.06 9.41 1.33
CA ILE A 141 -3.48 10.54 2.05
C ILE A 141 -3.95 11.89 1.47
N SER A 142 -4.25 11.98 0.18
CA SER A 142 -4.76 13.21 -0.42
C SER A 142 -6.05 13.68 0.26
N ILE A 143 -6.91 12.75 0.70
CA ILE A 143 -8.12 13.05 1.49
C ILE A 143 -7.77 13.79 2.79
N VAL A 144 -6.67 13.36 3.43
CA VAL A 144 -6.19 13.98 4.67
C VAL A 144 -5.58 15.36 4.40
N ILE A 145 -4.79 15.49 3.32
CA ILE A 145 -4.11 16.75 2.94
C ILE A 145 -5.12 17.88 2.73
N ILE A 146 -6.18 17.61 1.99
CA ILE A 146 -7.17 18.60 1.59
C ILE A 146 -8.25 18.89 2.67
N SER A 147 -8.27 18.11 3.75
CA SER A 147 -9.20 18.34 4.85
C SER A 147 -8.90 19.65 5.58
N ASN A 148 -9.93 20.29 6.16
CA ASN A 148 -9.80 21.50 6.98
C ASN A 148 -9.32 21.22 8.41
N LEU A 149 -8.40 20.25 8.55
CA LEU A 149 -7.80 19.88 9.84
C LEU A 149 -6.45 20.59 10.04
N SER A 150 -6.06 20.77 11.30
CA SER A 150 -4.73 21.24 11.62
C SER A 150 -3.65 20.25 11.17
N ILE A 151 -2.43 20.72 10.93
CA ILE A 151 -1.32 19.86 10.50
C ILE A 151 -1.06 18.71 11.48
N ILE A 152 -1.22 18.94 12.77
CA ILE A 152 -1.04 17.93 13.81
C ILE A 152 -2.11 16.84 13.67
N GLU A 153 -3.37 17.20 13.49
CA GLU A 153 -4.47 16.26 13.29
C GLU A 153 -4.28 15.46 12.00
N LYS A 154 -3.82 16.10 10.93
CA LYS A 154 -3.49 15.42 9.66
C LYS A 154 -2.39 14.37 9.85
N ILE A 155 -1.33 14.69 10.57
CA ILE A 155 -0.24 13.74 10.87
C ILE A 155 -0.77 12.59 11.74
N LEU A 156 -1.58 12.86 12.76
CA LEU A 156 -2.18 11.85 13.63
C LEU A 156 -3.10 10.89 12.88
N ILE A 157 -3.88 11.39 11.90
CA ILE A 157 -4.74 10.55 11.05
C ILE A 157 -3.90 9.72 10.06
N THR A 158 -2.80 10.26 9.56
CA THR A 158 -1.94 9.55 8.59
C THR A 158 -1.39 8.24 9.15
N ILE A 159 -1.05 8.19 10.44
CA ILE A 159 -0.48 6.99 11.06
C ILE A 159 -1.44 5.79 10.96
N PRO A 160 -2.68 5.83 11.49
CA PRO A 160 -3.62 4.70 11.37
C PRO A 160 -3.99 4.40 9.91
N VAL A 161 -4.09 5.39 9.03
CA VAL A 161 -4.33 5.19 7.60
C VAL A 161 -3.22 4.35 6.97
N VAL A 162 -1.95 4.67 7.25
CA VAL A 162 -0.81 3.89 6.77
C VAL A 162 -0.75 2.49 7.40
N LEU A 163 -1.07 2.36 8.69
CA LEU A 163 -1.11 1.06 9.35
C LEU A 163 -2.15 0.13 8.70
N VAL A 164 -3.35 0.65 8.39
CA VAL A 164 -4.38 -0.10 7.66
C VAL A 164 -3.88 -0.47 6.27
N PHE A 165 -3.27 0.46 5.55
CA PHE A 165 -2.68 0.21 4.24
C PHE A 165 -1.62 -0.92 4.28
N CYS A 166 -0.82 -0.99 5.34
CA CYS A 166 0.24 -1.98 5.53
C CYS A 166 -0.24 -3.31 6.13
N LEU A 167 -1.54 -3.53 6.37
CA LEU A 167 -2.06 -4.80 6.88
C LEU A 167 -1.67 -5.98 5.99
N SER A 168 -1.44 -5.77 4.71
CA SER A 168 -0.90 -6.76 3.77
C SER A 168 0.38 -7.45 4.25
N VAL A 169 1.25 -6.73 4.95
CA VAL A 169 2.51 -7.27 5.48
C VAL A 169 2.45 -7.52 6.98
N ILE A 170 1.61 -6.80 7.71
CA ILE A 170 1.45 -6.93 9.16
C ILE A 170 0.71 -8.22 9.52
N ILE A 171 -0.40 -8.52 8.82
CA ILE A 171 -1.23 -9.70 9.12
C ILE A 171 -0.44 -11.01 9.01
N PRO A 172 0.33 -11.29 7.93
CA PRO A 172 1.12 -12.52 7.86
C PRO A 172 2.13 -12.67 9.00
N VAL A 173 2.78 -11.56 9.42
CA VAL A 173 3.72 -11.58 10.56
C VAL A 173 2.98 -11.89 11.85
N PHE A 174 1.82 -11.27 12.07
CA PHE A 174 0.99 -11.52 13.24
C PHE A 174 0.52 -12.98 13.30
N ILE A 175 0.04 -13.54 12.18
CA ILE A 175 -0.36 -14.96 12.09
C ILE A 175 0.82 -15.88 12.43
N TYR A 176 2.01 -15.59 11.90
CA TYR A 176 3.19 -16.41 12.14
C TYR A 176 3.60 -16.43 13.62
N ILE A 177 3.55 -15.27 14.29
CA ILE A 177 3.91 -15.15 15.71
C ILE A 177 2.85 -15.76 16.62
N SER A 178 1.55 -15.55 16.30
CA SER A 178 0.44 -16.01 17.13
C SER A 178 0.18 -17.53 17.02
N PHE A 179 0.47 -18.14 15.86
CA PHE A 179 0.16 -19.55 15.59
C PHE A 179 1.39 -20.30 15.02
N PRO A 180 2.49 -20.44 15.75
CA PRO A 180 3.75 -20.96 15.19
C PRO A 180 3.63 -22.36 14.55
N SER A 181 2.81 -23.24 15.16
CA SER A 181 2.64 -24.64 14.70
C SER A 181 1.81 -24.75 13.41
N ARG A 182 0.88 -23.83 13.17
CA ARG A 182 -0.04 -23.85 12.01
C ARG A 182 0.30 -22.80 10.95
N SER A 183 1.11 -21.82 11.29
CA SER A 183 1.40 -20.66 10.43
C SER A 183 1.96 -21.06 9.07
N LYS A 184 2.85 -22.05 9.00
CA LYS A 184 3.45 -22.50 7.73
C LYS A 184 2.39 -22.95 6.73
N ASN A 185 1.44 -23.78 7.16
CA ASN A 185 0.38 -24.28 6.29
C ASN A 185 -0.60 -23.16 5.90
N ILE A 186 -1.00 -22.32 6.86
CA ILE A 186 -1.90 -21.20 6.61
C ILE A 186 -1.28 -20.23 5.60
N LEU A 187 -0.03 -19.83 5.83
CA LEU A 187 0.66 -18.85 5.00
C LEU A 187 0.99 -19.40 3.60
N SER A 188 1.38 -20.69 3.48
CA SER A 188 1.61 -21.28 2.16
C SER A 188 0.30 -21.36 1.35
N SER A 189 -0.79 -21.86 1.95
CA SER A 189 -2.10 -21.91 1.29
C SER A 189 -2.60 -20.53 0.87
N PHE A 190 -2.40 -19.52 1.74
CA PHE A 190 -2.78 -18.14 1.44
C PHE A 190 -1.94 -17.55 0.30
N LYS A 191 -0.63 -17.80 0.29
CA LYS A 191 0.25 -17.41 -0.82
C LYS A 191 -0.21 -18.03 -2.13
N ASP A 192 -0.47 -19.34 -2.14
CA ASP A 192 -0.89 -20.06 -3.34
C ASP A 192 -2.25 -19.56 -3.86
N PHE A 193 -3.19 -19.28 -2.95
CA PHE A 193 -4.46 -18.64 -3.31
C PHE A 193 -4.26 -17.28 -3.98
N LEU A 194 -3.42 -16.41 -3.40
CA LEU A 194 -3.12 -15.09 -3.97
C LEU A 194 -2.42 -15.19 -5.32
N MET A 195 -1.47 -16.11 -5.46
CA MET A 195 -0.76 -16.34 -6.72
C MET A 195 -1.72 -16.79 -7.82
N LYS A 196 -2.64 -17.69 -7.51
CA LYS A 196 -3.68 -18.16 -8.45
C LYS A 196 -4.61 -17.03 -8.90
N HIS A 197 -4.92 -16.07 -8.00
CA HIS A 197 -5.84 -14.97 -8.28
C HIS A 197 -5.14 -13.63 -8.52
N ASN A 198 -3.82 -13.64 -8.75
CA ASN A 198 -3.01 -12.42 -8.92
C ASN A 198 -3.53 -11.50 -10.02
N ARG A 199 -3.88 -12.05 -11.18
CA ARG A 199 -4.32 -11.28 -12.35
C ARG A 199 -5.66 -10.56 -12.09
N PRO A 200 -6.76 -11.24 -11.71
CA PRO A 200 -8.02 -10.56 -11.47
C PRO A 200 -7.90 -9.52 -10.36
N ILE A 201 -7.25 -9.82 -9.24
CA ILE A 201 -7.07 -8.87 -8.14
C ILE A 201 -6.25 -7.65 -8.60
N GLY A 202 -5.16 -7.87 -9.34
CA GLY A 202 -4.30 -6.80 -9.86
C GLY A 202 -4.95 -5.88 -10.89
N ILE A 203 -6.07 -6.29 -11.48
CA ILE A 203 -6.85 -5.53 -12.45
C ILE A 203 -8.06 -4.85 -11.77
N TRP A 204 -8.91 -5.63 -11.12
CA TRP A 204 -10.17 -5.14 -10.60
C TRP A 204 -10.01 -4.15 -9.45
N LEU A 205 -9.06 -4.39 -8.55
CA LEU A 205 -8.87 -3.51 -7.41
C LEU A 205 -8.51 -2.06 -7.83
N PRO A 206 -7.48 -1.82 -8.68
CA PRO A 206 -7.17 -0.49 -9.15
C PRO A 206 -8.29 0.12 -10.02
N ILE A 207 -9.09 -0.68 -10.75
CA ILE A 207 -10.24 -0.17 -11.50
C ILE A 207 -11.30 0.38 -10.55
N ILE A 208 -11.67 -0.38 -9.52
CA ILE A 208 -12.69 0.04 -8.55
C ILE A 208 -12.27 1.33 -7.85
N PHE A 209 -11.06 1.37 -7.29
CA PHE A 209 -10.58 2.56 -6.58
C PHE A 209 -10.32 3.73 -7.53
N GLY A 210 -9.82 3.47 -8.74
CA GLY A 210 -9.64 4.49 -9.76
C GLY A 210 -10.97 5.09 -10.22
N PHE A 211 -12.00 4.27 -10.38
CA PHE A 211 -13.36 4.73 -10.71
C PHE A 211 -13.95 5.58 -9.58
N LEU A 212 -13.83 5.13 -8.33
CA LEU A 212 -14.32 5.89 -7.17
C LEU A 212 -13.67 7.27 -7.07
N LEU A 213 -12.34 7.35 -7.27
CA LEU A 213 -11.62 8.63 -7.28
C LEU A 213 -12.05 9.52 -8.44
N THR A 214 -12.23 8.96 -9.63
CA THR A 214 -12.67 9.72 -10.80
C THR A 214 -14.07 10.29 -10.61
N VAL A 215 -15.00 9.48 -10.10
CA VAL A 215 -16.38 9.94 -9.80
C VAL A 215 -16.35 11.03 -8.73
N LYS A 216 -15.56 10.84 -7.67
CA LYS A 216 -15.39 11.86 -6.62
C LYS A 216 -14.83 13.16 -7.20
N GLY A 217 -13.76 13.09 -7.97
CA GLY A 217 -13.16 14.27 -8.61
C GLY A 217 -14.12 15.00 -9.55
N LEU A 218 -14.96 14.28 -10.30
CA LEU A 218 -15.99 14.88 -11.13
C LEU A 218 -17.10 15.52 -10.31
N SER A 219 -17.58 14.85 -9.27
CA SER A 219 -18.62 15.37 -8.38
C SER A 219 -18.20 16.64 -7.64
N ASP A 220 -16.92 16.77 -7.30
CA ASP A 220 -16.38 17.94 -6.60
C ASP A 220 -16.06 19.10 -7.57
N LEU A 221 -16.09 18.88 -8.91
CA LEU A 221 -15.91 19.91 -9.95
C LEU A 221 -17.23 20.54 -10.43
N LEU A 222 -18.35 19.80 -10.31
CA LEU A 222 -19.68 20.21 -10.74
C LEU A 222 -20.43 20.91 -9.61
#